data_632cd9971a9d93d22eb83b211c6d42be
#
_entry.id   632cd9971a9d93d22eb83b211c6d42be
#
_cell.length_a   1.000
_cell.length_b   1.000
_cell.length_c   1.000
_cell.angle_alpha   90.00
_cell.angle_beta   90.00
_cell.angle_gamma   90.00
#
_symmetry.space_group_name_H-M   'P 1'
#
loop_
_entity.id
_entity.type
_entity.pdbx_description
1 polymer ?
#
loop_
_entity_poly.entity_id
_entity_poly.type
_entity_poly.pdbx_seq_one_letter_code
_entity_poly.pdbx_strand_id
1 'polypeptide(L)'
;MENQEIGIIRSILDTDQYKLSMQQAICQLFPKAKVRYKFINRGTTIFPRGFDVKLRQEIAKMANLTLQKIEKEHLQKECKFLTPVYLDFLSGYRFDPSEVGVILHSDGTLEVTMEGFWYRTVLWEVPIMAIICELYYKETGQLPTLDRQDRQKNNQNKMKFFVENSMMLMEFGTRRRYSFENQLEVCKDFKDVYDSKRVFRGTSNVYISMLLGLKPLGTHAHEWFMFMAARYGYRMANVKGVEHWVDVYKGDLGIALTDTYTSDEFFKTLDVKYAKLFDGQRNDSGDPEEFVKKSIAK
;
A
#
# COMPACT_ATOMS: atom_id res chain seq x y z
N MET A 1 -18.98 -22.57 17.75
CA MET A 1 -18.25 -21.69 16.82
C MET A 1 -16.79 -22.01 17.04
N GLU A 2 -16.18 -22.74 16.10
CA GLU A 2 -14.74 -23.03 16.15
C GLU A 2 -14.00 -21.70 16.20
N ASN A 3 -13.05 -21.58 17.11
CA ASN A 3 -12.09 -20.47 17.13
C ASN A 3 -11.35 -20.47 15.79
N GLN A 4 -11.83 -19.72 14.80
CA GLN A 4 -11.05 -19.51 13.58
C GLN A 4 -9.74 -18.82 13.99
N GLU A 5 -8.65 -19.53 13.77
CA GLU A 5 -7.32 -19.00 14.05
C GLU A 5 -7.10 -17.71 13.22
N ILE A 6 -6.88 -16.61 13.92
CA ILE A 6 -6.69 -15.30 13.28
C ILE A 6 -5.41 -15.36 12.44
N GLY A 7 -5.54 -15.08 11.14
CA GLY A 7 -4.39 -15.01 10.22
C GLY A 7 -3.49 -13.78 10.47
N ILE A 8 -2.36 -13.75 9.79
CA ILE A 8 -1.44 -12.58 9.79
C ILE A 8 -2.17 -11.34 9.28
N ILE A 9 -3.00 -11.49 8.27
CA ILE A 9 -3.89 -10.43 7.77
C ILE A 9 -5.22 -10.52 8.51
N ARG A 10 -5.61 -9.44 9.16
CA ARG A 10 -6.74 -9.42 10.11
C ARG A 10 -8.04 -8.89 9.53
N SER A 11 -7.95 -8.16 8.43
CA SER A 11 -9.07 -7.50 7.79
C SER A 11 -8.81 -7.33 6.29
N ILE A 12 -9.88 -7.20 5.51
CA ILE A 12 -9.77 -6.78 4.11
C ILE A 12 -9.16 -5.37 4.00
N LEU A 13 -9.25 -4.56 5.06
CA LEU A 13 -8.64 -3.24 5.16
C LEU A 13 -7.19 -3.25 5.68
N ASP A 14 -6.63 -4.41 6.02
CA ASP A 14 -5.22 -4.54 6.39
C ASP A 14 -4.33 -4.47 5.14
N THR A 15 -4.44 -3.34 4.47
CA THR A 15 -3.79 -3.00 3.22
C THR A 15 -3.54 -1.50 3.12
N ASP A 16 -2.74 -1.08 2.15
CA ASP A 16 -2.48 0.33 1.87
C ASP A 16 -3.67 0.97 1.14
N GLN A 17 -4.06 2.17 1.55
CA GLN A 17 -5.22 2.89 1.04
C GLN A 17 -5.21 3.02 -0.50
N TYR A 18 -4.04 3.27 -1.10
CA TYR A 18 -3.94 3.43 -2.56
C TYR A 18 -4.38 2.18 -3.35
N LYS A 19 -4.37 0.99 -2.73
CA LYS A 19 -4.88 -0.22 -3.39
C LYS A 19 -6.40 -0.18 -3.56
N LEU A 20 -7.11 0.42 -2.62
CA LEU A 20 -8.57 0.61 -2.73
C LEU A 20 -8.89 1.67 -3.81
N SER A 21 -8.18 2.79 -3.82
CA SER A 21 -8.38 3.79 -4.87
C SER A 21 -8.02 3.23 -6.24
N MET A 22 -6.92 2.50 -6.39
CA MET A 22 -6.59 1.85 -7.65
C MET A 22 -7.65 0.82 -8.07
N GLN A 23 -8.13 -0.01 -7.13
CA GLN A 23 -9.18 -0.99 -7.44
C GLN A 23 -10.45 -0.31 -7.98
N GLN A 24 -10.88 0.79 -7.35
CA GLN A 24 -12.03 1.57 -7.85
C GLN A 24 -11.81 2.04 -9.28
N ALA A 25 -10.64 2.66 -9.56
CA ALA A 25 -10.31 3.14 -10.90
C ALA A 25 -10.24 2.00 -11.93
N ILE A 26 -9.66 0.87 -11.55
CA ILE A 26 -9.59 -0.33 -12.39
C ILE A 26 -10.99 -0.88 -12.70
N CYS A 27 -11.87 -0.99 -11.69
CA CYS A 27 -13.25 -1.44 -11.89
C CYS A 27 -14.01 -0.56 -12.88
N GLN A 28 -13.80 0.76 -12.84
CA GLN A 28 -14.49 1.70 -13.71
C GLN A 28 -13.93 1.70 -15.14
N LEU A 29 -12.61 1.70 -15.30
CA LEU A 29 -11.97 1.95 -16.58
C LEU A 29 -11.46 0.70 -17.29
N PHE A 30 -11.06 -0.32 -16.52
CA PHE A 30 -10.35 -1.49 -17.05
C PHE A 30 -10.86 -2.82 -16.49
N PRO A 31 -12.20 -3.06 -16.41
CA PRO A 31 -12.76 -4.25 -15.72
C PRO A 31 -12.36 -5.57 -16.38
N LYS A 32 -11.92 -5.56 -17.63
CA LYS A 32 -11.49 -6.77 -18.38
C LYS A 32 -9.97 -6.93 -18.43
N ALA A 33 -9.20 -6.01 -17.83
CA ALA A 33 -7.75 -6.12 -17.82
C ALA A 33 -7.30 -7.31 -16.98
N LYS A 34 -6.31 -8.07 -17.48
CA LYS A 34 -5.65 -9.14 -16.75
C LYS A 34 -4.20 -8.77 -16.52
N VAL A 35 -3.68 -9.13 -15.36
CA VAL A 35 -2.30 -8.84 -14.94
C VAL A 35 -1.70 -10.04 -14.23
N ARG A 36 -0.37 -10.06 -14.17
CA ARG A 36 0.40 -10.98 -13.34
C ARG A 36 1.36 -10.16 -12.47
N TYR A 37 1.30 -10.37 -11.16
CA TYR A 37 2.31 -9.91 -10.21
C TYR A 37 3.28 -11.05 -9.94
N LYS A 38 4.54 -10.72 -9.75
CA LYS A 38 5.58 -11.66 -9.34
C LYS A 38 6.36 -11.07 -8.17
N PHE A 39 6.47 -11.85 -7.08
CA PHE A 39 7.37 -11.52 -5.99
C PHE A 39 8.82 -11.60 -6.46
N ILE A 40 9.60 -10.57 -6.18
CA ILE A 40 11.03 -10.52 -6.47
C ILE A 40 11.77 -10.25 -5.15
N ASN A 41 12.51 -11.24 -4.68
CA ASN A 41 13.46 -11.04 -3.60
C ASN A 41 14.70 -10.30 -4.15
N ARG A 42 14.88 -9.05 -3.73
CA ARG A 42 16.03 -8.23 -4.14
C ARG A 42 17.28 -8.45 -3.30
N GLY A 43 17.18 -9.25 -2.24
CA GLY A 43 18.24 -9.62 -1.34
C GLY A 43 18.71 -11.05 -1.56
N THR A 44 19.52 -11.54 -0.63
CA THR A 44 20.04 -12.91 -0.57
C THR A 44 19.29 -13.78 0.45
N THR A 45 18.06 -13.38 0.79
CA THR A 45 17.24 -14.11 1.77
C THR A 45 16.92 -15.51 1.28
N ILE A 46 17.26 -16.49 2.09
CA ILE A 46 16.92 -17.91 1.91
C ILE A 46 15.73 -18.22 2.82
N PHE A 47 14.68 -18.78 2.23
CA PHE A 47 13.49 -19.15 2.98
C PHE A 47 13.61 -20.57 3.55
N PRO A 48 13.19 -20.80 4.81
CA PRO A 48 13.33 -22.11 5.44
C PRO A 48 12.43 -23.17 4.78
N ARG A 49 12.85 -24.44 4.89
CA ARG A 49 12.08 -25.57 4.35
C ARG A 49 10.67 -25.61 4.94
N GLY A 50 9.66 -25.76 4.07
CA GLY A 50 8.24 -25.77 4.46
C GLY A 50 7.62 -24.39 4.59
N PHE A 51 8.36 -23.32 4.31
CA PHE A 51 7.84 -21.95 4.30
C PHE A 51 6.64 -21.78 3.35
N ASP A 52 6.71 -22.40 2.17
CA ASP A 52 5.63 -22.38 1.18
C ASP A 52 4.34 -23.00 1.70
N VAL A 53 4.42 -24.06 2.52
CA VAL A 53 3.24 -24.71 3.12
C VAL A 53 2.55 -23.72 4.08
N LYS A 54 3.31 -23.09 4.96
CA LYS A 54 2.80 -22.10 5.91
C LYS A 54 2.27 -20.85 5.22
N LEU A 55 2.96 -20.39 4.17
CA LEU A 55 2.51 -19.27 3.36
C LEU A 55 1.15 -19.56 2.70
N ARG A 56 0.98 -20.77 2.12
CA ARG A 56 -0.32 -21.20 1.56
C ARG A 56 -1.42 -21.25 2.61
N GLN A 57 -1.10 -21.67 3.84
CA GLN A 57 -2.07 -21.67 4.94
C GLN A 57 -2.54 -20.26 5.29
N GLU A 58 -1.63 -19.29 5.38
CA GLU A 58 -1.99 -17.90 5.63
C GLU A 58 -2.80 -17.29 4.46
N ILE A 59 -2.42 -17.60 3.21
CA ILE A 59 -3.19 -17.20 2.03
C ILE A 59 -4.61 -17.77 2.05
N ALA A 60 -4.75 -19.05 2.43
CA ALA A 60 -6.07 -19.70 2.51
C ALA A 60 -6.98 -19.02 3.54
N LYS A 61 -6.43 -18.56 4.68
CA LYS A 61 -7.21 -17.83 5.71
C LYS A 61 -7.82 -16.54 5.15
N MET A 62 -7.21 -15.90 4.17
CA MET A 62 -7.71 -14.66 3.58
C MET A 62 -9.04 -14.82 2.85
N ALA A 63 -9.39 -16.03 2.37
CA ALA A 63 -10.68 -16.30 1.74
C ALA A 63 -11.88 -16.00 2.66
N ASN A 64 -11.67 -16.03 3.97
CA ASN A 64 -12.71 -15.77 4.98
C ASN A 64 -12.87 -14.27 5.32
N LEU A 65 -11.96 -13.41 4.83
CA LEU A 65 -12.02 -11.98 5.11
C LEU A 65 -13.17 -11.32 4.35
N THR A 66 -13.94 -10.53 5.07
CA THR A 66 -15.07 -9.77 4.52
C THR A 66 -15.03 -8.34 5.03
N LEU A 67 -15.50 -7.39 4.23
CA LEU A 67 -15.68 -6.02 4.69
C LEU A 67 -16.79 -5.96 5.75
N GLN A 68 -16.40 -5.66 6.99
CA GLN A 68 -17.33 -5.52 8.09
C GLN A 68 -18.10 -4.20 8.01
N LYS A 69 -19.29 -4.12 8.64
CA LYS A 69 -20.11 -2.90 8.63
C LYS A 69 -19.34 -1.68 9.15
N ILE A 70 -18.64 -1.82 10.28
CA ILE A 70 -17.83 -0.74 10.88
C ILE A 70 -16.68 -0.28 9.97
N GLU A 71 -16.11 -1.21 9.23
CA GLU A 71 -15.05 -0.92 8.27
C GLU A 71 -15.57 -0.13 7.06
N LYS A 72 -16.76 -0.51 6.56
CA LYS A 72 -17.44 0.22 5.50
C LYS A 72 -17.81 1.64 5.94
N GLU A 73 -18.32 1.80 7.15
CA GLU A 73 -18.65 3.11 7.75
C GLU A 73 -17.39 3.98 7.88
N HIS A 74 -16.27 3.38 8.29
CA HIS A 74 -14.97 4.08 8.34
C HIS A 74 -14.54 4.58 6.95
N LEU A 75 -14.62 3.73 5.92
CA LEU A 75 -14.31 4.13 4.54
C LEU A 75 -15.23 5.25 4.04
N GLN A 76 -16.53 5.18 4.31
CA GLN A 76 -17.49 6.22 3.94
C GLN A 76 -17.17 7.56 4.58
N LYS A 77 -16.68 7.55 5.80
CA LYS A 77 -16.33 8.75 6.54
C LYS A 77 -15.01 9.35 6.08
N GLU A 78 -13.97 8.54 6.00
CA GLU A 78 -12.59 9.01 5.81
C GLU A 78 -12.12 9.04 4.35
N CYS A 79 -12.72 8.20 3.48
CA CYS A 79 -12.34 8.05 2.07
C CYS A 79 -13.52 8.46 1.15
N LYS A 80 -13.93 9.74 1.22
CA LYS A 80 -15.11 10.25 0.47
C LYS A 80 -14.99 10.13 -1.05
N PHE A 81 -13.78 9.97 -1.57
CA PHE A 81 -13.49 9.68 -2.97
C PHE A 81 -13.84 8.25 -3.39
N LEU A 82 -14.09 7.34 -2.44
CA LEU A 82 -14.61 6.00 -2.74
C LEU A 82 -16.13 6.06 -2.89
N THR A 83 -16.61 5.68 -4.07
CA THR A 83 -18.05 5.78 -4.39
C THR A 83 -18.86 4.72 -3.64
N PRO A 84 -20.15 4.97 -3.33
CA PRO A 84 -21.04 3.96 -2.74
C PRO A 84 -21.07 2.66 -3.55
N VAL A 85 -21.09 2.74 -4.89
CA VAL A 85 -21.07 1.58 -5.78
C VAL A 85 -19.81 0.74 -5.58
N TYR A 86 -18.65 1.39 -5.45
CA TYR A 86 -17.41 0.68 -5.17
C TYR A 86 -17.41 0.04 -3.76
N LEU A 87 -17.95 0.71 -2.76
CA LEU A 87 -18.04 0.16 -1.40
C LEU A 87 -18.99 -1.04 -1.33
N ASP A 88 -20.05 -1.05 -2.15
CA ASP A 88 -20.93 -2.20 -2.31
C ASP A 88 -20.22 -3.36 -3.01
N PHE A 89 -19.46 -3.07 -4.07
CA PHE A 89 -18.60 -4.06 -4.71
C PHE A 89 -17.58 -4.64 -3.70
N LEU A 90 -16.89 -3.81 -2.93
CA LEU A 90 -15.90 -4.25 -1.94
C LEU A 90 -16.55 -5.10 -0.83
N SER A 91 -17.80 -4.83 -0.46
CA SER A 91 -18.55 -5.65 0.50
C SER A 91 -18.79 -7.08 -0.01
N GLY A 92 -18.93 -7.24 -1.33
CA GLY A 92 -19.04 -8.55 -2.00
C GLY A 92 -17.70 -9.19 -2.36
N TYR A 93 -16.59 -8.46 -2.28
CA TYR A 93 -15.28 -8.97 -2.66
C TYR A 93 -14.82 -10.09 -1.70
N ARG A 94 -14.17 -11.10 -2.26
CA ARG A 94 -13.53 -12.21 -1.52
C ARG A 94 -12.19 -12.49 -2.19
N PHE A 95 -11.17 -12.69 -1.38
CA PHE A 95 -9.90 -13.23 -1.84
C PHE A 95 -10.09 -14.66 -2.32
N ASP A 96 -9.53 -15.00 -3.45
CA ASP A 96 -9.53 -16.36 -3.99
C ASP A 96 -8.10 -16.91 -3.99
N PRO A 97 -7.75 -17.81 -3.05
CA PRO A 97 -6.41 -18.37 -2.97
C PRO A 97 -5.91 -19.02 -4.27
N SER A 98 -6.81 -19.45 -5.15
CA SER A 98 -6.43 -20.04 -6.45
C SER A 98 -5.76 -19.04 -7.41
N GLU A 99 -5.91 -17.73 -7.15
CA GLU A 99 -5.23 -16.66 -7.89
C GLU A 99 -3.73 -16.56 -7.53
N VAL A 100 -3.25 -17.28 -6.48
CA VAL A 100 -1.90 -17.16 -5.95
C VAL A 100 -1.12 -18.46 -6.11
N GLY A 101 -0.08 -18.43 -6.94
CA GLY A 101 0.91 -19.50 -7.05
C GLY A 101 2.08 -19.28 -6.07
N VAL A 102 2.50 -20.35 -5.38
CA VAL A 102 3.65 -20.30 -4.46
C VAL A 102 4.55 -21.48 -4.75
N ILE A 103 5.85 -21.25 -4.95
CA ILE A 103 6.87 -22.30 -5.13
C ILE A 103 8.07 -21.97 -4.25
N LEU A 104 8.50 -22.93 -3.42
CA LEU A 104 9.77 -22.88 -2.72
C LEU A 104 10.73 -23.84 -3.42
N HIS A 105 11.78 -23.30 -4.03
CA HIS A 105 12.81 -24.08 -4.70
C HIS A 105 13.75 -24.77 -3.69
N SER A 106 14.44 -25.80 -4.14
CA SER A 106 15.36 -26.58 -3.30
C SER A 106 16.54 -25.78 -2.74
N ASP A 107 16.91 -24.67 -3.39
CA ASP A 107 17.92 -23.72 -2.96
C ASP A 107 17.40 -22.70 -1.93
N GLY A 108 16.11 -22.77 -1.55
CA GLY A 108 15.46 -21.86 -0.62
C GLY A 108 14.98 -20.55 -1.26
N THR A 109 15.03 -20.41 -2.59
CA THR A 109 14.40 -19.25 -3.25
C THR A 109 12.90 -19.43 -3.32
N LEU A 110 12.19 -18.32 -3.05
CA LEU A 110 10.71 -18.27 -3.02
C LEU A 110 10.20 -17.57 -4.29
N GLU A 111 9.30 -18.25 -5.01
CA GLU A 111 8.52 -17.67 -6.09
C GLU A 111 7.06 -17.55 -5.65
N VAL A 112 6.49 -16.33 -5.77
CA VAL A 112 5.07 -16.09 -5.57
C VAL A 112 4.53 -15.30 -6.74
N THR A 113 3.43 -15.78 -7.31
CA THR A 113 2.75 -15.12 -8.43
C THR A 113 1.28 -14.90 -8.09
N MET A 114 0.72 -13.78 -8.50
CA MET A 114 -0.72 -13.51 -8.44
C MET A 114 -1.18 -13.17 -9.84
N GLU A 115 -2.18 -13.89 -10.37
CA GLU A 115 -2.62 -13.73 -11.75
C GLU A 115 -4.15 -13.76 -11.87
N GLY A 116 -4.70 -12.86 -12.69
CA GLY A 116 -6.12 -12.79 -12.95
C GLY A 116 -6.58 -11.44 -13.45
N PHE A 117 -7.88 -11.17 -13.29
CA PHE A 117 -8.39 -9.82 -13.55
C PHE A 117 -7.76 -8.82 -12.60
N TRP A 118 -7.33 -7.66 -13.14
CA TRP A 118 -6.57 -6.68 -12.37
C TRP A 118 -7.34 -6.18 -11.13
N TYR A 119 -8.62 -5.91 -11.26
CA TYR A 119 -9.46 -5.50 -10.12
C TYR A 119 -9.53 -6.53 -8.98
N ARG A 120 -9.28 -7.82 -9.27
CA ARG A 120 -9.17 -8.85 -8.24
C ARG A 120 -7.77 -8.92 -7.65
N THR A 121 -6.77 -8.96 -8.52
CA THR A 121 -5.38 -9.23 -8.12
C THR A 121 -4.69 -8.03 -7.47
N VAL A 122 -5.17 -6.80 -7.72
CA VAL A 122 -4.56 -5.57 -7.18
C VAL A 122 -4.52 -5.54 -5.64
N LEU A 123 -5.47 -6.19 -4.97
CA LEU A 123 -5.50 -6.26 -3.50
C LEU A 123 -4.56 -7.31 -2.90
N TRP A 124 -4.03 -8.25 -3.69
CA TRP A 124 -3.14 -9.29 -3.19
C TRP A 124 -1.73 -8.79 -2.84
N GLU A 125 -1.20 -7.79 -3.54
CA GLU A 125 0.20 -7.39 -3.40
C GLU A 125 0.59 -7.05 -1.96
N VAL A 126 -0.14 -6.14 -1.31
CA VAL A 126 0.23 -5.64 0.02
C VAL A 126 0.09 -6.73 1.09
N PRO A 127 -1.02 -7.48 1.17
CA PRO A 127 -1.15 -8.60 2.09
C PRO A 127 -0.10 -9.68 1.89
N ILE A 128 0.17 -10.11 0.67
CA ILE A 128 1.20 -11.13 0.39
C ILE A 128 2.56 -10.69 0.89
N MET A 129 2.95 -9.44 0.63
CA MET A 129 4.22 -8.91 1.11
C MET A 129 4.29 -8.87 2.64
N ALA A 130 3.22 -8.45 3.30
CA ALA A 130 3.12 -8.43 4.76
C ALA A 130 3.18 -9.85 5.35
N ILE A 131 2.47 -10.82 4.75
CA ILE A 131 2.51 -12.23 5.18
C ILE A 131 3.93 -12.79 5.04
N ILE A 132 4.59 -12.60 3.89
CA ILE A 132 5.96 -13.11 3.66
C ILE A 132 6.91 -12.54 4.71
N CYS A 133 6.88 -11.22 4.96
CA CYS A 133 7.76 -10.59 5.94
C CYS A 133 7.50 -11.12 7.36
N GLU A 134 6.27 -11.07 7.83
CA GLU A 134 5.93 -11.48 9.19
C GLU A 134 6.18 -12.96 9.43
N LEU A 135 5.78 -13.82 8.48
CA LEU A 135 5.99 -15.25 8.54
C LEU A 135 7.49 -15.61 8.55
N TYR A 136 8.29 -14.90 7.73
CA TYR A 136 9.74 -15.11 7.70
C TYR A 136 10.38 -14.87 9.06
N TYR A 137 10.06 -13.76 9.73
CA TYR A 137 10.59 -13.47 11.07
C TYR A 137 10.13 -14.50 12.12
N LYS A 138 8.87 -14.94 12.05
CA LYS A 138 8.33 -16.00 12.93
C LYS A 138 9.07 -17.33 12.73
N GLU A 139 9.27 -17.75 11.48
CA GLU A 139 9.87 -19.04 11.15
C GLU A 139 11.38 -19.08 11.39
N THR A 140 12.06 -17.96 11.29
CA THR A 140 13.52 -17.88 11.54
C THR A 140 13.84 -17.53 12.99
N GLY A 141 12.84 -17.28 13.83
CA GLY A 141 13.03 -16.92 15.24
C GLY A 141 13.76 -15.57 15.42
N GLN A 142 13.77 -14.72 14.40
CA GLN A 142 14.42 -13.41 14.49
C GLN A 142 13.57 -12.46 15.34
N LEU A 143 14.09 -12.13 16.52
CA LEU A 143 13.45 -11.16 17.41
C LEU A 143 13.92 -9.74 17.10
N PRO A 144 13.10 -8.71 17.43
CA PRO A 144 13.55 -7.33 17.36
C PRO A 144 14.82 -7.12 18.21
N THR A 145 15.76 -6.34 17.70
CA THR A 145 17.03 -6.02 18.38
C THR A 145 16.86 -5.15 19.62
N LEU A 146 15.73 -4.43 19.68
CA LEU A 146 15.37 -3.55 20.80
C LEU A 146 14.14 -4.12 21.51
N ASP A 147 14.09 -4.00 22.83
CA ASP A 147 12.88 -4.29 23.58
C ASP A 147 11.74 -3.27 23.29
N ARG A 148 10.55 -3.49 23.85
CA ARG A 148 9.39 -2.63 23.59
C ARG A 148 9.59 -1.18 24.10
N GLN A 149 10.26 -1.02 25.25
CA GLN A 149 10.47 0.31 25.84
C GLN A 149 11.46 1.13 25.02
N ASP A 150 12.55 0.52 24.57
CA ASP A 150 13.55 1.18 23.74
C ASP A 150 12.99 1.52 22.36
N ARG A 151 12.18 0.63 21.75
CA ARG A 151 11.48 0.94 20.49
C ARG A 151 10.53 2.12 20.66
N GLN A 152 9.75 2.15 21.74
CA GLN A 152 8.84 3.25 22.03
C GLN A 152 9.59 4.57 22.19
N LYS A 153 10.67 4.58 22.97
CA LYS A 153 11.53 5.75 23.15
C LYS A 153 12.09 6.26 21.83
N ASN A 154 12.58 5.34 20.98
CA ASN A 154 13.08 5.71 19.66
C ASN A 154 11.99 6.30 18.77
N ASN A 155 10.79 5.71 18.75
CA ASN A 155 9.66 6.22 17.98
C ASN A 155 9.24 7.61 18.46
N GLN A 156 9.15 7.82 19.78
CA GLN A 156 8.83 9.09 20.37
C GLN A 156 9.90 10.16 20.06
N ASN A 157 11.18 9.81 20.12
CA ASN A 157 12.27 10.73 19.79
C ASN A 157 12.24 11.14 18.32
N LYS A 158 12.01 10.18 17.41
CA LYS A 158 11.79 10.49 15.99
C LYS A 158 10.63 11.48 15.81
N MET A 159 9.49 11.21 16.47
CA MET A 159 8.31 12.06 16.32
C MET A 159 8.55 13.46 16.91
N LYS A 160 9.24 13.59 18.05
CA LYS A 160 9.64 14.89 18.61
C LYS A 160 10.47 15.70 17.61
N PHE A 161 11.45 15.05 16.95
CA PHE A 161 12.26 15.71 15.92
C PHE A 161 11.37 16.26 14.79
N PHE A 162 10.38 15.50 14.32
CA PHE A 162 9.44 15.99 13.29
C PHE A 162 8.59 17.16 13.79
N VAL A 163 8.14 17.14 15.06
CA VAL A 163 7.37 18.23 15.68
C VAL A 163 8.22 19.50 15.76
N GLU A 164 9.44 19.39 16.29
CA GLU A 164 10.37 20.52 16.48
C GLU A 164 10.74 21.19 15.16
N ASN A 165 10.85 20.43 14.09
CA ASN A 165 11.20 20.93 12.76
C ASN A 165 9.98 21.22 11.86
N SER A 166 8.75 21.10 12.38
CA SER A 166 7.51 21.27 11.61
C SER A 166 7.44 20.43 10.34
N MET A 167 8.04 19.24 10.35
CA MET A 167 8.07 18.31 9.21
C MET A 167 6.90 17.33 9.28
N MET A 168 6.21 17.13 8.17
CA MET A 168 5.11 16.17 8.09
C MET A 168 5.62 14.74 7.92
N LEU A 169 4.99 13.80 8.64
CA LEU A 169 5.29 12.38 8.59
C LEU A 169 4.02 11.59 8.24
N MET A 170 4.19 10.60 7.37
CA MET A 170 3.19 9.58 7.02
C MET A 170 3.81 8.19 7.20
N GLU A 171 3.06 7.26 7.79
CA GLU A 171 3.53 5.88 7.95
C GLU A 171 3.09 5.04 6.73
N PHE A 172 4.02 4.26 6.13
CA PHE A 172 3.82 3.43 4.94
C PHE A 172 4.52 2.06 5.06
N GLY A 173 4.53 1.45 6.25
CA GLY A 173 5.31 0.25 6.54
C GLY A 173 4.64 -1.08 6.23
N THR A 174 3.37 -1.15 5.82
CA THR A 174 2.56 -2.38 5.75
C THR A 174 3.26 -3.53 5.04
N ARG A 175 3.82 -3.31 3.84
CA ARG A 175 4.45 -4.35 3.02
C ARG A 175 5.75 -4.93 3.59
N ARG A 176 6.36 -4.25 4.58
CA ARG A 176 7.66 -4.61 5.15
C ARG A 176 7.63 -4.65 6.66
N ARG A 177 6.44 -4.69 7.24
CA ARG A 177 6.28 -4.72 8.70
C ARG A 177 6.88 -5.98 9.29
N TYR A 178 7.48 -5.85 10.47
CA TYR A 178 7.94 -6.98 11.26
C TYR A 178 6.75 -7.86 11.70
N SER A 179 5.70 -7.21 12.19
CA SER A 179 4.40 -7.81 12.49
C SER A 179 3.32 -6.74 12.47
N PHE A 180 2.04 -7.17 12.43
CA PHE A 180 0.91 -6.26 12.55
C PHE A 180 0.97 -5.45 13.84
N GLU A 181 1.26 -6.11 14.98
CA GLU A 181 1.37 -5.47 16.28
C GLU A 181 2.47 -4.41 16.29
N ASN A 182 3.63 -4.71 15.69
CA ASN A 182 4.73 -3.75 15.64
C ASN A 182 4.34 -2.50 14.84
N GLN A 183 3.67 -2.64 13.69
CA GLN A 183 3.21 -1.49 12.92
C GLN A 183 2.16 -0.67 13.68
N LEU A 184 1.21 -1.34 14.33
CA LEU A 184 0.20 -0.71 15.19
C LEU A 184 0.85 0.09 16.33
N GLU A 185 1.85 -0.50 17.01
CA GLU A 185 2.61 0.16 18.07
C GLU A 185 3.37 1.39 17.58
N VAL A 186 4.03 1.31 16.42
CA VAL A 186 4.72 2.46 15.82
C VAL A 186 3.76 3.61 15.57
N CYS A 187 2.60 3.34 14.98
CA CYS A 187 1.58 4.36 14.72
C CYS A 187 1.03 4.96 16.03
N LYS A 188 0.84 4.13 17.06
CA LYS A 188 0.40 4.56 18.38
C LYS A 188 1.45 5.45 19.04
N ASP A 189 2.71 5.02 19.06
CA ASP A 189 3.81 5.78 19.63
C ASP A 189 3.97 7.15 18.97
N PHE A 190 3.78 7.26 17.66
CA PHE A 190 3.80 8.54 16.95
C PHE A 190 2.62 9.43 17.31
N LYS A 191 1.42 8.84 17.39
CA LYS A 191 0.20 9.56 17.75
C LYS A 191 0.25 10.13 19.17
N ASP A 192 0.84 9.41 20.11
CA ASP A 192 0.84 9.72 21.54
C ASP A 192 1.85 10.82 21.91
N VAL A 193 2.71 11.27 21.00
CA VAL A 193 3.62 12.40 21.26
C VAL A 193 2.85 13.72 21.28
N TYR A 194 3.16 14.58 22.25
CA TYR A 194 2.58 15.92 22.35
C TYR A 194 2.75 16.70 21.04
N ASP A 195 1.67 17.35 20.60
CA ASP A 195 1.62 18.13 19.34
C ASP A 195 1.82 17.31 18.04
N SER A 196 1.88 15.97 18.13
CA SER A 196 2.06 15.10 16.95
C SER A 196 0.96 15.29 15.90
N LYS A 197 -0.26 15.66 16.30
CA LYS A 197 -1.41 15.88 15.39
C LYS A 197 -1.14 16.89 14.28
N ARG A 198 -0.18 17.82 14.49
CA ARG A 198 0.19 18.84 13.51
C ARG A 198 1.07 18.28 12.42
N VAL A 199 1.85 17.24 12.70
CA VAL A 199 2.89 16.68 11.81
C VAL A 199 2.63 15.23 11.42
N PHE A 200 2.11 14.37 12.31
CA PHE A 200 1.75 13.00 11.96
C PHE A 200 0.41 12.97 11.22
N ARG A 201 0.48 12.78 9.92
CA ARG A 201 -0.68 12.87 9.01
C ARG A 201 -1.54 11.61 9.00
N GLY A 202 -1.00 10.46 9.42
CA GLY A 202 -1.68 9.18 9.45
C GLY A 202 -0.86 8.03 8.89
N THR A 203 -1.53 6.94 8.52
CA THR A 203 -0.91 5.73 7.97
C THR A 203 -1.56 5.34 6.65
N SER A 204 -0.81 4.65 5.80
CA SER A 204 -1.37 4.03 4.59
C SER A 204 -2.26 2.83 4.90
N ASN A 205 -2.00 2.13 6.02
CA ASN A 205 -2.79 0.97 6.43
C ASN A 205 -4.18 1.38 6.91
N VAL A 206 -5.19 1.01 6.14
CA VAL A 206 -6.59 1.45 6.39
C VAL A 206 -7.15 0.84 7.68
N TYR A 207 -6.79 -0.40 7.99
CA TYR A 207 -7.28 -1.06 9.21
C TYR A 207 -6.66 -0.41 10.46
N ILE A 208 -5.34 -0.17 10.46
CA ILE A 208 -4.65 0.54 11.56
C ILE A 208 -5.19 1.97 11.70
N SER A 209 -5.47 2.65 10.59
CA SER A 209 -6.07 3.99 10.65
C SER A 209 -7.41 3.99 11.38
N MET A 210 -8.26 2.99 11.11
CA MET A 210 -9.53 2.80 11.79
C MET A 210 -9.34 2.54 13.30
N LEU A 211 -8.47 1.59 13.65
CA LEU A 211 -8.22 1.22 15.05
C LEU A 211 -7.71 2.39 15.91
N LEU A 212 -6.92 3.27 15.32
CA LEU A 212 -6.31 4.40 16.02
C LEU A 212 -7.01 5.74 15.81
N GLY A 213 -8.09 5.79 15.00
CA GLY A 213 -8.74 7.05 14.64
C GLY A 213 -7.80 7.99 13.89
N LEU A 214 -6.95 7.45 13.01
CA LEU A 214 -6.05 8.17 12.12
C LEU A 214 -6.67 8.31 10.74
N LYS A 215 -6.10 9.18 9.91
CA LYS A 215 -6.49 9.29 8.50
C LYS A 215 -5.78 8.22 7.67
N PRO A 216 -6.50 7.44 6.83
CA PRO A 216 -5.88 6.59 5.84
C PRO A 216 -5.31 7.44 4.69
N LEU A 217 -4.07 7.14 4.28
CA LEU A 217 -3.35 7.96 3.31
C LEU A 217 -2.84 7.12 2.14
N GLY A 218 -2.94 7.70 0.95
CA GLY A 218 -2.46 7.08 -0.27
C GLY A 218 -3.02 7.77 -1.50
N THR A 219 -2.43 7.50 -2.66
CA THR A 219 -2.91 8.01 -3.94
C THR A 219 -2.94 6.88 -4.98
N HIS A 220 -1.88 6.71 -5.75
CA HIS A 220 -1.68 5.65 -6.73
C HIS A 220 -0.24 5.11 -6.67
N ALA A 221 0.02 4.02 -7.38
CA ALA A 221 1.32 3.38 -7.42
C ALA A 221 1.91 3.38 -8.85
N HIS A 222 3.21 3.03 -8.93
CA HIS A 222 3.92 2.86 -10.21
C HIS A 222 3.18 1.90 -11.17
N GLU A 223 2.55 0.85 -10.65
CA GLU A 223 1.82 -0.13 -11.46
C GLU A 223 0.70 0.50 -12.30
N TRP A 224 0.11 1.62 -11.85
CA TRP A 224 -0.87 2.36 -12.62
C TRP A 224 -0.25 2.86 -13.94
N PHE A 225 0.88 3.53 -13.86
CA PHE A 225 1.61 4.02 -15.04
C PHE A 225 2.20 2.88 -15.88
N MET A 226 2.67 1.79 -15.24
CA MET A 226 3.16 0.60 -15.93
C MET A 226 2.06 -0.06 -16.77
N PHE A 227 0.83 -0.13 -16.25
CA PHE A 227 -0.31 -0.61 -17.03
C PHE A 227 -0.62 0.32 -18.21
N MET A 228 -0.55 1.64 -18.03
CA MET A 228 -0.74 2.60 -19.12
C MET A 228 0.32 2.41 -20.22
N ALA A 229 1.57 2.16 -19.83
CA ALA A 229 2.62 1.85 -20.80
C ALA A 229 2.35 0.58 -21.58
N ALA A 230 1.90 -0.49 -20.92
CA ALA A 230 1.56 -1.74 -21.57
C ALA A 230 0.38 -1.60 -22.54
N ARG A 231 -0.58 -0.71 -22.22
CA ARG A 231 -1.80 -0.53 -23.03
C ARG A 231 -1.66 0.52 -24.14
N TYR A 232 -0.93 1.61 -23.88
CA TYR A 232 -0.87 2.77 -24.77
C TYR A 232 0.54 3.09 -25.27
N GLY A 233 1.53 2.30 -24.85
CA GLY A 233 2.96 2.53 -25.12
C GLY A 233 3.61 3.51 -24.13
N TYR A 234 4.93 3.37 -23.95
CA TYR A 234 5.70 4.14 -22.98
C TYR A 234 5.55 5.66 -23.16
N ARG A 235 5.50 6.14 -24.40
CA ARG A 235 5.37 7.57 -24.70
C ARG A 235 4.09 8.18 -24.13
N MET A 236 3.01 7.42 -24.06
CA MET A 236 1.71 7.87 -23.59
C MET A 236 1.45 7.53 -22.13
N ALA A 237 2.33 6.79 -21.48
CA ALA A 237 2.09 6.26 -20.14
C ALA A 237 1.76 7.31 -19.11
N ASN A 238 2.57 8.38 -19.01
CA ASN A 238 2.37 9.46 -18.04
C ASN A 238 1.07 10.25 -18.36
N VAL A 239 0.86 10.63 -19.62
CA VAL A 239 -0.35 11.36 -20.06
C VAL A 239 -1.60 10.57 -19.71
N LYS A 240 -1.67 9.30 -20.13
CA LYS A 240 -2.84 8.45 -19.89
C LYS A 240 -3.02 8.10 -18.42
N GLY A 241 -1.93 7.96 -17.65
CA GLY A 241 -1.99 7.77 -16.22
C GLY A 241 -2.66 8.93 -15.49
N VAL A 242 -2.28 10.16 -15.84
CA VAL A 242 -2.86 11.38 -15.28
C VAL A 242 -4.31 11.59 -15.75
N GLU A 243 -4.57 11.47 -17.06
CA GLU A 243 -5.93 11.60 -17.61
C GLU A 243 -6.93 10.68 -16.95
N HIS A 244 -6.66 9.38 -16.95
CA HIS A 244 -7.55 8.37 -16.37
C HIS A 244 -7.72 8.51 -14.86
N TRP A 245 -6.69 8.98 -14.14
CA TRP A 245 -6.81 9.27 -12.71
C TRP A 245 -7.76 10.44 -12.45
N VAL A 246 -7.62 11.51 -13.22
CA VAL A 246 -8.50 12.68 -13.16
C VAL A 246 -9.94 12.33 -13.62
N ASP A 247 -10.11 11.45 -14.60
CA ASP A 247 -11.44 10.99 -15.03
C ASP A 247 -12.23 10.33 -13.89
N VAL A 248 -11.55 9.61 -13.02
CA VAL A 248 -12.17 8.94 -11.87
C VAL A 248 -12.32 9.89 -10.67
N TYR A 249 -11.25 10.59 -10.29
CA TYR A 249 -11.16 11.31 -9.02
C TYR A 249 -11.38 12.80 -9.10
N LYS A 250 -11.48 13.38 -10.31
CA LYS A 250 -11.83 14.80 -10.56
C LYS A 250 -10.93 15.84 -9.85
N GLY A 251 -9.79 15.45 -9.35
CA GLY A 251 -8.87 16.26 -8.56
C GLY A 251 -8.64 15.74 -7.14
N ASP A 252 -9.55 14.92 -6.60
CA ASP A 252 -9.26 14.19 -5.36
C ASP A 252 -8.02 13.27 -5.54
N LEU A 253 -7.30 13.00 -4.46
CA LEU A 253 -6.07 12.20 -4.48
C LEU A 253 -4.99 12.78 -5.41
N GLY A 254 -4.90 14.10 -5.43
CA GLY A 254 -4.09 14.89 -6.34
C GLY A 254 -2.59 14.95 -6.02
N ILE A 255 -1.97 13.86 -5.56
CA ILE A 255 -0.51 13.78 -5.40
C ILE A 255 0.07 12.92 -6.52
N ALA A 256 0.72 13.55 -7.49
CA ALA A 256 1.24 12.87 -8.66
C ALA A 256 2.55 12.14 -8.37
N LEU A 257 2.60 10.84 -8.67
CA LEU A 257 3.83 10.05 -8.68
C LEU A 257 4.56 10.26 -10.00
N THR A 258 5.76 10.85 -9.95
CA THR A 258 6.40 11.39 -11.15
C THR A 258 7.46 10.48 -11.78
N ASP A 259 8.04 9.56 -11.01
CA ASP A 259 9.30 8.91 -11.33
C ASP A 259 9.17 7.48 -11.89
N THR A 260 7.97 7.05 -12.34
CA THR A 260 7.79 5.73 -12.98
C THR A 260 8.64 5.61 -14.25
N TYR A 261 8.66 6.66 -15.08
CA TYR A 261 9.47 6.75 -16.31
C TYR A 261 10.29 8.04 -16.34
N THR A 262 10.94 8.36 -15.21
CA THR A 262 11.66 9.57 -14.87
C THR A 262 10.78 10.81 -14.67
N SER A 263 11.13 11.62 -13.66
CA SER A 263 10.41 12.88 -13.40
C SER A 263 10.56 13.87 -14.54
N ASP A 264 11.69 13.87 -15.26
CA ASP A 264 11.89 14.74 -16.41
C ASP A 264 10.87 14.48 -17.54
N GLU A 265 10.57 13.20 -17.82
CA GLU A 265 9.54 12.84 -18.80
C GLU A 265 8.13 13.12 -18.27
N PHE A 266 7.89 12.94 -16.98
CA PHE A 266 6.60 13.31 -16.38
C PHE A 266 6.33 14.80 -16.51
N PHE A 267 7.31 15.65 -16.20
CA PHE A 267 7.18 17.11 -16.29
C PHE A 267 6.93 17.62 -17.71
N LYS A 268 7.33 16.91 -18.74
CA LYS A 268 6.97 17.26 -20.13
C LYS A 268 5.48 17.07 -20.42
N THR A 269 4.80 16.19 -19.68
CA THR A 269 3.41 15.83 -19.87
C THR A 269 2.45 16.61 -18.96
N LEU A 270 2.97 17.26 -17.92
CA LEU A 270 2.18 18.01 -16.96
C LEU A 270 1.85 19.38 -17.53
N ASP A 271 0.67 19.51 -18.12
CA ASP A 271 0.15 20.80 -18.60
C ASP A 271 -0.52 21.60 -17.47
N VAL A 272 -0.89 22.86 -17.77
CA VAL A 272 -1.56 23.77 -16.82
C VAL A 272 -2.87 23.21 -16.29
N LYS A 273 -3.60 22.42 -17.08
CA LYS A 273 -4.87 21.80 -16.67
C LYS A 273 -4.62 20.83 -15.52
N TYR A 274 -3.67 19.92 -15.69
CA TYR A 274 -3.37 18.93 -14.66
C TYR A 274 -2.63 19.53 -13.46
N ALA A 275 -1.74 20.51 -13.70
CA ALA A 275 -1.09 21.23 -12.61
C ALA A 275 -2.07 21.91 -11.65
N LYS A 276 -3.22 22.39 -12.16
CA LYS A 276 -4.30 22.97 -11.34
C LYS A 276 -5.16 21.95 -10.60
N LEU A 277 -5.17 20.69 -11.04
CA LEU A 277 -5.98 19.62 -10.45
C LEU A 277 -5.20 18.77 -9.42
N PHE A 278 -3.88 18.90 -9.40
CA PHE A 278 -3.05 18.17 -8.48
C PHE A 278 -2.53 19.08 -7.35
N ASP A 279 -2.62 18.60 -6.11
CA ASP A 279 -2.19 19.32 -4.91
C ASP A 279 -0.67 19.27 -4.72
N GLY A 280 0.00 18.30 -5.37
CA GLY A 280 1.43 18.11 -5.20
C GLY A 280 2.00 16.98 -6.03
N GLN A 281 3.29 16.76 -5.81
CA GLN A 281 4.09 15.75 -6.49
C GLN A 281 4.78 14.86 -5.48
N ARG A 282 4.97 13.57 -5.81
CA ARG A 282 5.69 12.59 -5.01
C ARG A 282 6.97 12.18 -5.70
N ASN A 283 8.09 12.37 -5.00
CA ASN A 283 9.36 11.76 -5.32
C ASN A 283 9.50 10.45 -4.54
N ASP A 284 9.59 9.31 -5.21
CA ASP A 284 9.71 7.99 -4.59
C ASP A 284 11.15 7.44 -4.66
N SER A 285 11.96 8.02 -5.55
CA SER A 285 13.36 7.62 -5.78
C SER A 285 14.24 8.79 -6.22
N GLY A 286 15.56 8.61 -6.13
CA GLY A 286 16.54 9.62 -6.50
C GLY A 286 16.81 10.65 -5.39
N ASP A 287 17.50 11.73 -5.76
CA ASP A 287 17.86 12.81 -4.84
C ASP A 287 16.68 13.77 -4.62
N PRO A 288 16.19 13.94 -3.36
CA PRO A 288 15.05 14.80 -3.09
C PRO A 288 15.32 16.29 -3.40
N GLU A 289 16.56 16.78 -3.20
CA GLU A 289 16.89 18.18 -3.44
C GLU A 289 16.86 18.49 -4.94
N GLU A 290 17.43 17.61 -5.76
CA GLU A 290 17.36 17.70 -7.22
C GLU A 290 15.92 17.66 -7.73
N PHE A 291 15.09 16.80 -7.13
CA PHE A 291 13.66 16.73 -7.47
C PHE A 291 12.93 18.05 -7.16
N VAL A 292 13.18 18.65 -5.99
CA VAL A 292 12.57 19.94 -5.61
C VAL A 292 13.01 21.04 -6.57
N LYS A 293 14.29 21.14 -6.92
CA LYS A 293 14.81 22.12 -7.90
C LYS A 293 14.11 21.99 -9.26
N LYS A 294 13.96 20.76 -9.76
CA LYS A 294 13.25 20.48 -11.00
C LYS A 294 11.76 20.85 -10.93
N SER A 295 11.11 20.57 -9.80
CA SER A 295 9.70 20.88 -9.60
C SER A 295 9.41 22.38 -9.54
N ILE A 296 10.31 23.17 -8.94
CA ILE A 296 10.20 24.62 -8.88
C ILE A 296 10.44 25.27 -10.25
N ALA A 297 11.35 24.71 -11.05
CA ALA A 297 11.67 25.22 -12.38
C ALA A 297 10.56 24.97 -13.44
N LYS A 298 9.56 24.15 -13.12
CA LYS A 298 8.48 23.74 -14.02
C LYS A 298 7.17 24.45 -13.71
#